data_998293cf0af404b0d0451f00517b5e28
#
_entry.id   998293cf0af404b0d0451f00517b5e28
#
_cell.length_a   1.000
_cell.length_b   1.000
_cell.length_c   1.000
_cell.angle_alpha   90.00
_cell.angle_beta   90.00
_cell.angle_gamma   90.00
#
_symmetry.space_group_name_H-M   'P 1'
#
loop_
_entity.id
_entity.type
_entity.pdbx_description
1 polymer ?
#
loop_
_entity_poly.entity_id
_entity_poly.type
_entity_poly.pdbx_seq_one_letter_code
_entity_poly.pdbx_strand_id
1 'polypeptide(L)'
;MNLYFKIIPALFIFSLLSINLSAQYGPQFDNCGFEQWTTRDENSVNEPVHWHSGGTATGTWSGFLSSQIEQSSQTRPGSTGNKSVRLFPDSVLGVTANGTLTNGRMNAGSMSATGSGNYNYTQRSNSVYNTPISQLPDSLSIWVCFRSQSPTDKAQVKAVIHGDADYQIIANGTEEPANMHVATVVSSFTRTSNANGAYTWRRLSIPFNNNGPCTDVRYILLTATTNETPGTGSTNDDLFVDDVLLVYNPTLRMEQLASNEFATNSTISIPFTLSGTMSPENLNTAPNMVIAQLSDANGSFSSPTELGRVTTNASGSITAQIPNVPAGQHYKIRVVSTNYPMIGGNIQEISIIDTSAIEDYIASCQIYPNPFNSTLSITTEKTVKNILIYDVFGRLVESQPASETQIDLDLSGLSLGVYMLRLDYGNSISTHRIVKAAR
;
A
#
# COMPACT_ATOMS: atom_id res chain seq x y z
N MET A 1 64.13 -13.08 13.77
CA MET A 1 63.56 -11.93 13.07
C MET A 1 62.11 -12.23 12.80
N ASN A 2 61.25 -11.90 13.76
CA ASN A 2 59.80 -12.23 13.71
C ASN A 2 59.01 -11.04 13.17
N LEU A 3 58.39 -11.21 12.00
CA LEU A 3 57.45 -10.24 11.41
C LEU A 3 56.06 -10.49 12.06
N TYR A 4 55.58 -9.52 12.83
CA TYR A 4 54.19 -9.45 13.28
C TYR A 4 53.36 -8.74 12.22
N PHE A 5 52.47 -9.47 11.57
CA PHE A 5 51.38 -8.88 10.76
C PHE A 5 50.28 -8.33 11.69
N LYS A 6 50.12 -7.03 11.71
CA LYS A 6 48.97 -6.35 12.34
C LYS A 6 47.79 -6.42 11.41
N ILE A 7 46.78 -7.19 11.78
CA ILE A 7 45.45 -7.19 11.13
C ILE A 7 44.69 -5.96 11.65
N ILE A 8 44.42 -5.02 10.78
CA ILE A 8 43.51 -3.90 11.05
C ILE A 8 42.09 -4.36 10.74
N PRO A 9 41.13 -4.35 11.69
CA PRO A 9 39.76 -4.68 11.39
C PRO A 9 39.16 -3.51 10.58
N ALA A 10 38.71 -3.81 9.36
CA ALA A 10 37.90 -2.90 8.56
C ALA A 10 36.55 -2.70 9.24
N LEU A 11 36.33 -1.50 9.74
CA LEU A 11 35.02 -1.08 10.28
C LEU A 11 34.07 -0.86 9.10
N PHE A 12 33.20 -1.81 8.84
CA PHE A 12 32.09 -1.64 7.91
C PHE A 12 31.07 -0.70 8.56
N ILE A 13 31.08 0.56 8.15
CA ILE A 13 30.01 1.51 8.47
C ILE A 13 28.82 1.11 7.57
N PHE A 14 27.86 0.38 8.15
CA PHE A 14 26.53 0.26 7.57
C PHE A 14 25.87 1.64 7.65
N SER A 15 25.86 2.36 6.54
CA SER A 15 24.94 3.48 6.37
C SER A 15 23.52 2.90 6.31
N LEU A 16 22.79 3.03 7.39
CA LEU A 16 21.34 2.85 7.39
C LEU A 16 20.76 3.88 6.41
N LEU A 17 20.50 3.46 5.17
CA LEU A 17 19.57 4.17 4.30
C LEU A 17 18.22 4.14 5.04
N SER A 18 17.82 5.26 5.60
CA SER A 18 16.43 5.50 5.97
C SER A 18 15.61 5.51 4.68
N ILE A 19 15.04 4.37 4.32
CA ILE A 19 14.03 4.29 3.28
C ILE A 19 12.84 5.12 3.81
N ASN A 20 12.58 6.25 3.16
CA ASN A 20 11.39 7.05 3.46
C ASN A 20 10.15 6.18 3.18
N LEU A 21 9.53 5.67 4.23
CA LEU A 21 8.27 4.91 4.18
C LEU A 21 7.08 5.75 3.67
N SER A 22 7.24 7.06 3.48
CA SER A 22 6.18 7.99 3.10
C SER A 22 5.54 7.70 1.72
N ALA A 23 6.24 7.04 0.81
CA ALA A 23 5.70 6.72 -0.52
C ALA A 23 4.66 5.58 -0.51
N GLN A 24 4.53 4.85 0.59
CA GLN A 24 3.71 3.65 0.70
C GLN A 24 2.26 3.93 1.12
N TYR A 25 2.00 5.09 1.72
CA TYR A 25 0.72 5.43 2.34
C TYR A 25 0.03 6.65 1.72
N GLY A 26 0.50 7.12 0.58
CA GLY A 26 0.13 8.42 0.02
C GLY A 26 0.90 9.57 0.69
N PRO A 27 0.86 10.79 0.08
CA PRO A 27 1.57 11.96 0.60
C PRO A 27 1.11 12.33 2.01
N GLN A 28 2.05 12.66 2.90
CA GLN A 28 1.79 13.02 4.29
C GLN A 28 2.40 14.39 4.62
N PHE A 29 2.03 14.95 5.78
CA PHE A 29 2.75 16.07 6.35
C PHE A 29 4.14 15.63 6.79
N ASP A 30 5.14 16.45 6.54
CA ASP A 30 6.46 16.28 7.13
C ASP A 30 6.38 16.50 8.64
N ASN A 31 7.16 15.71 9.41
CA ASN A 31 7.23 15.81 10.87
C ASN A 31 5.83 15.81 11.53
N CYS A 32 4.96 14.93 11.07
CA CYS A 32 3.55 14.85 11.49
C CYS A 32 3.35 14.51 12.97
N GLY A 33 4.36 13.89 13.64
CA GLY A 33 4.39 13.62 15.08
C GLY A 33 5.17 14.66 15.89
N PHE A 34 5.61 15.77 15.29
CA PHE A 34 6.28 16.89 15.95
C PHE A 34 7.58 16.55 16.71
N GLU A 35 8.28 15.50 16.35
CA GLU A 35 9.49 15.06 17.05
C GLU A 35 10.72 15.91 16.73
N GLN A 36 10.74 16.61 15.59
CA GLN A 36 11.85 17.45 15.14
C GLN A 36 11.51 18.93 15.34
N TRP A 37 12.40 19.64 16.03
CA TRP A 37 12.28 21.07 16.32
C TRP A 37 13.51 21.82 15.85
N THR A 38 13.33 23.06 15.43
CA THR A 38 14.42 23.93 14.97
C THR A 38 14.21 25.36 15.45
N THR A 39 15.32 26.01 15.80
CA THR A 39 15.29 27.47 16.06
C THR A 39 15.53 28.19 14.73
N ARG A 40 14.60 29.07 14.37
CA ARG A 40 14.70 29.85 13.16
C ARG A 40 15.44 31.16 13.42
N ASP A 41 16.37 31.48 12.54
CA ASP A 41 17.29 32.63 12.70
C ASP A 41 16.57 33.98 12.68
N GLU A 42 15.44 34.09 11.99
CA GLU A 42 14.73 35.36 11.77
C GLU A 42 14.25 36.02 13.08
N ASN A 43 13.89 35.24 14.13
CA ASN A 43 13.44 35.79 15.42
C ASN A 43 13.85 34.93 16.63
N SER A 44 14.77 33.99 16.48
CA SER A 44 15.14 32.98 17.51
C SER A 44 13.93 32.16 17.99
N VAL A 45 12.95 31.93 17.10
CA VAL A 45 11.71 31.20 17.40
C VAL A 45 11.96 29.71 17.25
N ASN A 46 11.64 28.92 18.28
CA ASN A 46 11.69 27.48 18.24
C ASN A 46 10.36 26.89 17.77
N GLU A 47 10.35 26.25 16.61
CA GLU A 47 9.16 25.66 15.97
C GLU A 47 9.42 24.22 15.54
N PRO A 48 8.36 23.37 15.43
CA PRO A 48 8.53 22.08 14.78
C PRO A 48 8.94 22.25 13.32
N VAL A 49 9.81 21.40 12.82
CA VAL A 49 10.25 21.43 11.42
C VAL A 49 9.02 21.30 10.52
N HIS A 50 8.88 22.18 9.49
CA HIS A 50 7.74 22.29 8.57
C HIS A 50 6.40 22.74 9.20
N TRP A 51 6.43 23.22 10.45
CA TRP A 51 5.26 23.79 11.11
C TRP A 51 5.59 25.17 11.68
N HIS A 52 4.62 26.08 11.67
CA HIS A 52 4.84 27.50 11.87
C HIS A 52 3.80 28.12 12.79
N SER A 53 4.16 29.25 13.35
CA SER A 53 3.37 30.00 14.33
C SER A 53 3.36 31.51 14.04
N GLY A 54 2.80 32.29 14.96
CA GLY A 54 2.89 33.74 14.95
C GLY A 54 4.30 34.30 14.96
N GLY A 55 5.27 33.54 15.53
CA GLY A 55 6.67 33.95 15.63
C GLY A 55 7.41 34.09 14.30
N THR A 56 6.94 33.39 13.25
CA THR A 56 7.49 33.48 11.88
C THR A 56 6.53 34.15 10.89
N ALA A 57 5.52 34.86 11.43
CA ALA A 57 4.55 35.58 10.63
C ALA A 57 5.18 36.75 9.83
N THR A 58 4.53 37.12 8.74
CA THR A 58 4.77 38.32 7.96
C THR A 58 3.67 39.37 8.20
N GLY A 59 3.81 40.53 7.59
CA GLY A 59 2.80 41.58 7.66
C GLY A 59 3.15 42.69 8.66
N THR A 60 2.41 43.80 8.59
CA THR A 60 2.69 45.04 9.33
C THR A 60 2.71 44.87 10.85
N TRP A 61 1.90 43.94 11.36
CA TRP A 61 1.74 43.69 12.80
C TRP A 61 2.45 42.45 13.30
N SER A 62 3.25 41.75 12.45
CA SER A 62 3.94 40.54 12.83
C SER A 62 4.92 40.73 14.00
N GLY A 63 5.57 41.87 14.12
CA GLY A 63 6.47 42.19 15.22
C GLY A 63 5.84 42.24 16.62
N PHE A 64 4.50 42.21 16.72
CA PHE A 64 3.76 42.14 17.98
C PHE A 64 3.34 40.70 18.36
N LEU A 65 3.52 39.72 17.47
CA LEU A 65 3.19 38.33 17.74
C LEU A 65 4.37 37.59 18.34
N SER A 66 4.09 36.80 19.36
CA SER A 66 5.02 35.77 19.86
C SER A 66 4.80 34.46 19.10
N SER A 67 5.60 33.44 19.38
CA SER A 67 5.40 32.12 18.77
C SER A 67 4.07 31.49 19.15
N GLN A 68 3.60 31.68 20.39
CA GLN A 68 2.37 31.12 20.94
C GLN A 68 2.27 29.59 20.77
N ILE A 69 3.40 28.94 20.53
CA ILE A 69 3.57 27.50 20.55
C ILE A 69 4.83 27.13 21.32
N GLU A 70 4.83 25.97 21.92
CA GLU A 70 6.01 25.40 22.58
C GLU A 70 6.04 23.87 22.46
N GLN A 71 7.25 23.32 22.59
CA GLN A 71 7.44 21.88 22.69
C GLN A 71 6.89 21.35 24.01
N SER A 72 6.09 20.31 23.96
CA SER A 72 5.54 19.62 25.12
C SER A 72 5.98 18.16 25.17
N SER A 73 6.20 17.65 26.38
CA SER A 73 6.39 16.22 26.66
C SER A 73 5.07 15.48 26.95
N GLN A 74 3.94 16.17 26.88
CA GLN A 74 2.60 15.57 27.03
C GLN A 74 2.17 15.03 25.65
N THR A 75 2.35 13.74 25.43
CA THR A 75 1.98 13.07 24.16
C THR A 75 0.65 12.34 24.28
N ARG A 76 0.03 12.02 23.17
CA ARG A 76 -1.18 11.19 23.14
C ARG A 76 -0.91 9.78 23.69
N PRO A 77 -1.92 9.08 24.21
CA PRO A 77 -1.78 7.68 24.62
C PRO A 77 -1.31 6.79 23.47
N GLY A 78 -0.26 6.00 23.72
CA GLY A 78 0.32 5.09 22.72
C GLY A 78 1.13 5.78 21.61
N SER A 79 1.52 7.06 21.77
CA SER A 79 2.49 7.68 20.87
C SER A 79 3.82 6.92 20.91
N THR A 80 4.45 6.78 19.75
CA THR A 80 5.84 6.27 19.63
C THR A 80 6.87 7.37 19.83
N GLY A 81 6.42 8.63 19.74
CA GLY A 81 7.20 9.82 20.01
C GLY A 81 7.20 10.24 21.48
N ASN A 82 7.93 11.28 21.80
CA ASN A 82 8.00 11.85 23.15
C ASN A 82 7.74 13.36 23.17
N LYS A 83 7.25 13.92 22.05
CA LYS A 83 6.95 15.34 21.88
C LYS A 83 5.58 15.55 21.28
N SER A 84 4.98 16.67 21.60
CA SER A 84 3.81 17.24 20.95
C SER A 84 3.94 18.76 20.89
N VAL A 85 2.99 19.44 20.27
CA VAL A 85 2.92 20.90 20.25
C VAL A 85 1.87 21.38 21.22
N ARG A 86 2.23 22.30 22.11
CA ARG A 86 1.29 23.09 22.90
C ARG A 86 1.10 24.46 22.21
N LEU A 87 -0.16 24.83 21.97
CA LEU A 87 -0.60 26.14 21.50
C LEU A 87 -1.25 26.87 22.65
N PHE A 88 -0.98 28.16 22.78
CA PHE A 88 -1.58 29.01 23.81
C PHE A 88 -1.85 30.41 23.26
N PRO A 89 -2.98 31.03 23.62
CA PRO A 89 -3.29 32.42 23.25
C PRO A 89 -2.42 33.40 24.04
N ASP A 90 -2.23 34.59 23.48
CA ASP A 90 -1.59 35.71 24.18
C ASP A 90 -2.42 36.98 24.03
N SER A 91 -2.20 37.96 24.91
CA SER A 91 -2.86 39.25 24.81
C SER A 91 -1.96 40.26 24.07
N VAL A 92 -2.35 40.59 22.87
CA VAL A 92 -1.63 41.59 22.03
C VAL A 92 -2.43 42.83 21.92
N LEU A 93 -1.95 43.93 22.48
CA LEU A 93 -2.61 45.26 22.49
C LEU A 93 -4.09 45.23 22.97
N GLY A 94 -4.39 44.31 23.95
CA GLY A 94 -5.73 44.17 24.51
C GLY A 94 -6.67 43.26 23.69
N VAL A 95 -6.17 42.63 22.64
CA VAL A 95 -6.89 41.62 21.85
C VAL A 95 -6.31 40.26 22.11
N THR A 96 -7.14 39.25 22.28
CA THR A 96 -6.69 37.84 22.37
C THR A 96 -6.18 37.38 21.01
N ALA A 97 -4.89 37.22 20.86
CA ALA A 97 -4.28 36.58 19.70
C ALA A 97 -4.28 35.06 19.91
N ASN A 98 -4.79 34.32 18.94
CA ASN A 98 -4.88 32.86 19.01
C ASN A 98 -3.49 32.22 19.00
N GLY A 99 -3.29 31.18 19.82
CA GLY A 99 -2.24 30.22 19.54
C GLY A 99 -2.58 29.51 18.22
N THR A 100 -1.67 29.56 17.27
CA THR A 100 -1.89 29.04 15.91
C THR A 100 -0.71 28.19 15.46
N LEU A 101 -1.01 27.00 14.93
CA LEU A 101 -0.06 26.10 14.29
C LEU A 101 -0.51 25.89 12.85
N THR A 102 0.39 26.06 11.88
CA THR A 102 0.12 25.84 10.45
C THR A 102 1.32 25.24 9.73
N ASN A 103 1.10 24.44 8.69
CA ASN A 103 2.15 24.00 7.75
C ASN A 103 2.42 25.03 6.63
N GLY A 104 1.64 26.12 6.60
CA GLY A 104 1.86 27.29 5.76
C GLY A 104 2.57 28.41 6.50
N ARG A 105 2.42 29.64 6.03
CA ARG A 105 2.93 30.85 6.67
C ARG A 105 1.79 31.73 7.15
N MET A 106 1.99 32.46 8.25
CA MET A 106 1.02 33.44 8.74
C MET A 106 1.32 34.84 8.19
N ASN A 107 0.26 35.63 7.94
CA ASN A 107 0.35 37.05 7.72
C ASN A 107 -0.50 37.81 8.75
N ALA A 108 0.12 38.75 9.45
CA ALA A 108 -0.51 39.66 10.41
C ALA A 108 -0.54 41.08 9.84
N GLY A 109 -1.49 41.33 8.96
CA GLY A 109 -1.62 42.63 8.26
C GLY A 109 -2.68 43.57 8.86
N SER A 110 -3.45 43.13 9.89
CA SER A 110 -4.51 43.90 10.51
C SER A 110 -4.50 43.83 12.02
N MET A 111 -4.77 44.94 12.71
CA MET A 111 -5.03 44.96 14.16
C MET A 111 -6.38 44.31 14.53
N SER A 112 -7.35 44.32 13.64
CA SER A 112 -8.60 43.58 13.87
C SER A 112 -8.38 42.10 13.77
N ALA A 113 -8.70 41.34 14.79
CA ALA A 113 -8.49 39.88 14.83
C ALA A 113 -9.11 39.17 13.61
N THR A 114 -10.28 39.63 13.14
CA THR A 114 -11.00 39.12 11.96
C THR A 114 -10.73 39.91 10.68
N GLY A 115 -9.74 40.81 10.67
CA GLY A 115 -9.38 41.61 9.51
C GLY A 115 -8.87 40.75 8.35
N SER A 116 -9.21 41.11 7.12
CA SER A 116 -8.81 40.38 5.90
C SER A 116 -7.30 40.39 5.64
N GLY A 117 -6.53 41.25 6.31
CA GLY A 117 -5.08 41.23 6.30
C GLY A 117 -4.45 40.09 7.16
N ASN A 118 -5.25 39.42 7.98
CA ASN A 118 -4.78 38.29 8.79
C ASN A 118 -5.19 36.99 8.12
N TYR A 119 -4.21 36.17 7.73
CA TYR A 119 -4.45 34.89 7.06
C TYR A 119 -3.29 33.94 7.24
N ASN A 120 -3.58 32.64 7.13
CA ASN A 120 -2.57 31.60 6.93
C ASN A 120 -2.55 31.28 5.43
N TYR A 121 -1.36 31.03 4.87
CA TYR A 121 -1.23 30.81 3.44
C TYR A 121 -0.15 29.82 3.06
N THR A 122 -0.37 29.14 1.94
CA THR A 122 0.64 28.34 1.25
C THR A 122 1.57 29.28 0.49
N GLN A 123 2.87 29.22 0.76
CA GLN A 123 3.89 29.95 0.00
C GLN A 123 4.62 28.97 -0.95
N ARG A 124 4.14 28.84 -2.19
CA ARG A 124 4.68 27.86 -3.16
C ARG A 124 6.16 28.06 -3.47
N SER A 125 6.62 29.31 -3.48
CA SER A 125 8.02 29.66 -3.76
C SER A 125 9.01 29.23 -2.65
N ASN A 126 8.52 28.76 -1.49
CA ASN A 126 9.34 28.31 -0.38
C ASN A 126 8.80 27.00 0.21
N SER A 127 9.52 25.92 -0.02
CA SER A 127 9.14 24.57 0.43
C SER A 127 9.01 24.42 1.95
N VAL A 128 9.53 25.34 2.73
CA VAL A 128 9.36 25.36 4.19
C VAL A 128 7.93 25.68 4.60
N TYR A 129 7.18 26.43 3.76
CA TYR A 129 5.83 26.92 4.03
C TYR A 129 4.77 26.35 3.09
N ASN A 130 4.99 25.14 2.60
CA ASN A 130 4.00 24.42 1.81
C ASN A 130 4.14 22.92 2.01
N THR A 131 3.06 22.19 1.78
CA THR A 131 3.02 20.72 1.78
C THR A 131 2.38 20.27 0.47
N PRO A 132 3.18 19.80 -0.50
CA PRO A 132 2.65 19.30 -1.75
C PRO A 132 2.00 17.92 -1.54
N ILE A 133 0.84 17.71 -2.16
CA ILE A 133 0.15 16.43 -2.22
C ILE A 133 -0.28 16.14 -3.66
N SER A 134 -0.31 14.86 -4.02
CA SER A 134 -0.67 14.40 -5.38
C SER A 134 -1.92 13.56 -5.43
N GLN A 135 -2.52 13.29 -4.27
CA GLN A 135 -3.73 12.48 -4.12
C GLN A 135 -4.68 13.15 -3.15
N LEU A 136 -5.97 13.00 -3.38
CA LEU A 136 -7.00 13.46 -2.47
C LEU A 136 -7.14 12.44 -1.32
N PRO A 137 -6.86 12.81 -0.07
CA PRO A 137 -7.13 11.96 1.08
C PRO A 137 -8.63 11.90 1.39
N ASP A 138 -9.06 10.83 2.04
CA ASP A 138 -10.45 10.65 2.48
C ASP A 138 -10.76 11.42 3.74
N SER A 139 -9.80 11.46 4.67
CA SER A 139 -9.97 12.14 5.95
C SER A 139 -8.65 12.65 6.53
N LEU A 140 -8.77 13.60 7.44
CA LEU A 140 -7.71 14.05 8.33
C LEU A 140 -7.88 13.36 9.68
N SER A 141 -6.82 12.73 10.18
CA SER A 141 -6.71 12.24 11.55
C SER A 141 -5.75 13.12 12.34
N ILE A 142 -6.15 13.55 13.53
CA ILE A 142 -5.33 14.39 14.41
C ILE A 142 -5.69 14.12 15.87
N TRP A 143 -4.70 14.04 16.73
CA TRP A 143 -4.90 13.94 18.15
C TRP A 143 -4.84 15.33 18.79
N VAL A 144 -5.83 15.61 19.63
CA VAL A 144 -5.96 16.91 20.33
C VAL A 144 -6.27 16.72 21.82
N CYS A 145 -5.72 17.65 22.62
CA CYS A 145 -6.11 17.81 24.01
C CYS A 145 -6.35 19.31 24.25
N PHE A 146 -7.61 19.72 24.31
CA PHE A 146 -7.97 21.11 24.55
C PHE A 146 -8.37 21.33 26.00
N ARG A 147 -7.63 22.17 26.69
CA ARG A 147 -7.81 22.52 28.10
C ARG A 147 -8.27 23.96 28.18
N SER A 148 -9.47 24.20 28.74
CA SER A 148 -10.05 25.53 28.92
C SER A 148 -10.80 25.63 30.25
N GLN A 149 -10.83 26.81 30.84
CA GLN A 149 -11.68 27.12 31.97
C GLN A 149 -13.16 27.15 31.57
N SER A 150 -13.43 27.66 30.38
CA SER A 150 -14.79 27.79 29.84
C SER A 150 -15.26 26.48 29.19
N PRO A 151 -16.44 25.96 29.50
CA PRO A 151 -17.00 24.79 28.83
C PRO A 151 -17.50 25.10 27.41
N THR A 152 -17.62 26.39 27.05
CA THR A 152 -18.18 26.84 25.76
C THR A 152 -17.11 27.28 24.77
N ASP A 153 -15.87 27.53 25.25
CA ASP A 153 -14.78 27.87 24.35
C ASP A 153 -14.43 26.70 23.46
N LYS A 154 -14.12 27.00 22.22
CA LYS A 154 -13.84 26.01 21.20
C LYS A 154 -12.50 26.28 20.52
N ALA A 155 -11.68 25.25 20.45
CA ALA A 155 -10.57 25.18 19.54
C ALA A 155 -11.06 24.75 18.15
N GLN A 156 -10.24 24.97 17.12
CA GLN A 156 -10.57 24.57 15.75
C GLN A 156 -9.36 23.95 15.04
N VAL A 157 -9.64 22.94 14.25
CA VAL A 157 -8.73 22.43 13.22
C VAL A 157 -9.41 22.61 11.87
N LYS A 158 -8.71 23.22 10.93
CA LYS A 158 -9.15 23.41 9.55
C LYS A 158 -8.04 23.00 8.61
N ALA A 159 -8.34 22.21 7.57
CA ALA A 159 -7.41 21.96 6.49
C ALA A 159 -8.12 22.12 5.14
N VAL A 160 -7.41 22.72 4.19
CA VAL A 160 -7.90 22.97 2.83
C VAL A 160 -6.95 22.34 1.83
N ILE A 161 -7.48 21.54 0.93
CA ILE A 161 -6.78 21.04 -0.24
C ILE A 161 -7.06 22.00 -1.39
N HIS A 162 -6.02 22.40 -2.10
CA HIS A 162 -6.14 23.41 -3.14
C HIS A 162 -5.22 23.13 -4.35
N GLY A 163 -5.51 23.81 -5.45
CA GLY A 163 -4.76 23.79 -6.69
C GLY A 163 -3.45 24.58 -6.60
N ASP A 164 -2.86 24.87 -7.75
CA ASP A 164 -1.56 25.54 -7.89
C ASP A 164 -1.65 27.06 -7.65
N ALA A 165 -1.82 27.47 -6.38
CA ALA A 165 -1.91 28.85 -5.95
C ALA A 165 -1.23 29.06 -4.57
N ASP A 166 -0.87 30.32 -4.26
CA ASP A 166 -0.54 30.75 -2.89
C ASP A 166 -1.87 30.98 -2.14
N TYR A 167 -2.47 29.86 -1.71
CA TYR A 167 -3.82 29.83 -1.14
C TYR A 167 -3.87 30.38 0.27
N GLN A 168 -4.93 31.13 0.59
CA GLN A 168 -5.09 31.83 1.87
C GLN A 168 -6.36 31.37 2.60
N ILE A 169 -6.22 31.06 3.89
CA ILE A 169 -7.32 30.92 4.84
C ILE A 169 -7.37 32.22 5.66
N ILE A 170 -8.33 33.06 5.37
CA ILE A 170 -8.43 34.41 5.94
C ILE A 170 -9.18 34.38 7.27
N ALA A 171 -8.79 35.23 8.22
CA ALA A 171 -9.34 35.27 9.56
C ALA A 171 -10.83 35.59 9.64
N ASN A 172 -11.41 36.24 8.61
CA ASN A 172 -12.83 36.47 8.50
C ASN A 172 -13.66 35.30 8.02
N GLY A 173 -13.02 34.13 7.79
CA GLY A 173 -13.65 32.90 7.32
C GLY A 173 -13.67 32.70 5.81
N THR A 174 -13.22 33.70 5.01
CA THR A 174 -13.10 33.56 3.54
C THR A 174 -11.81 32.84 3.14
N GLU A 175 -11.76 32.39 1.91
CA GLU A 175 -10.63 31.69 1.31
C GLU A 175 -10.33 32.21 -0.09
N GLU A 176 -9.04 32.43 -0.39
CA GLU A 176 -8.60 32.99 -1.66
C GLU A 176 -7.35 32.30 -2.24
N PRO A 177 -7.26 32.05 -3.53
CA PRO A 177 -8.33 32.30 -4.53
C PRO A 177 -9.38 31.19 -4.53
N ALA A 178 -10.64 31.52 -4.41
CA ALA A 178 -11.75 30.58 -4.23
C ALA A 178 -11.87 29.52 -5.37
N ASN A 179 -11.46 29.89 -6.60
CA ASN A 179 -11.46 28.97 -7.74
C ASN A 179 -10.39 27.87 -7.66
N MET A 180 -9.47 27.94 -6.71
CA MET A 180 -8.44 26.91 -6.47
C MET A 180 -8.78 25.96 -5.30
N HIS A 181 -9.92 26.15 -4.67
CA HIS A 181 -10.42 25.24 -3.63
C HIS A 181 -10.77 23.88 -4.20
N VAL A 182 -10.28 22.80 -3.58
CA VAL A 182 -10.61 21.41 -3.93
C VAL A 182 -11.50 20.80 -2.85
N ALA A 183 -11.01 20.73 -1.61
CA ALA A 183 -11.70 20.09 -0.51
C ALA A 183 -11.34 20.70 0.84
N THR A 184 -12.24 20.59 1.80
CA THR A 184 -12.05 21.14 3.14
C THR A 184 -12.42 20.13 4.24
N VAL A 185 -11.71 20.19 5.35
CA VAL A 185 -12.14 19.71 6.67
C VAL A 185 -12.16 20.86 7.64
N VAL A 186 -13.21 20.91 8.48
CA VAL A 186 -13.29 21.83 9.62
C VAL A 186 -13.87 21.06 10.81
N SER A 187 -13.22 21.19 11.95
CA SER A 187 -13.76 20.69 13.21
C SER A 187 -13.51 21.70 14.32
N SER A 188 -14.58 22.22 14.87
CA SER A 188 -14.57 23.02 16.10
C SER A 188 -15.01 22.14 17.27
N PHE A 189 -14.28 22.19 18.38
CA PHE A 189 -14.51 21.29 19.52
C PHE A 189 -14.30 22.00 20.84
N THR A 190 -15.15 21.67 21.80
CA THR A 190 -15.05 22.15 23.17
C THR A 190 -13.93 21.43 23.91
N ARG A 191 -13.59 21.92 25.10
CA ARG A 191 -12.53 21.36 25.94
C ARG A 191 -12.67 19.84 26.13
N THR A 192 -11.54 19.16 26.16
CA THR A 192 -11.45 17.76 26.56
C THR A 192 -11.22 17.61 28.06
N SER A 193 -10.70 18.66 28.72
CA SER A 193 -10.56 18.76 30.17
C SER A 193 -10.55 20.21 30.63
N ASN A 194 -10.68 20.43 31.95
CA ASN A 194 -10.50 21.77 32.55
C ASN A 194 -9.06 22.22 32.42
N ALA A 195 -8.79 23.54 32.41
CA ALA A 195 -7.46 24.09 32.23
C ALA A 195 -6.38 23.55 33.15
N ASN A 196 -6.76 23.23 34.41
CA ASN A 196 -5.88 22.61 35.40
C ASN A 196 -6.12 21.10 35.57
N GLY A 197 -6.94 20.48 34.72
CA GLY A 197 -7.27 19.06 34.75
C GLY A 197 -6.21 18.17 34.10
N ALA A 198 -6.46 16.85 34.15
CA ALA A 198 -5.60 15.88 33.45
C ALA A 198 -5.59 16.12 31.95
N TYR A 199 -4.52 15.68 31.27
CA TYR A 199 -4.41 15.73 29.83
C TYR A 199 -5.29 14.63 29.22
N THR A 200 -6.49 15.02 28.77
CA THR A 200 -7.43 14.09 28.14
C THR A 200 -7.36 14.27 26.63
N TRP A 201 -6.69 13.34 25.99
CA TRP A 201 -6.53 13.31 24.55
C TRP A 201 -7.75 12.74 23.84
N ARG A 202 -8.09 13.31 22.70
CA ARG A 202 -9.13 12.84 21.80
C ARG A 202 -8.60 12.80 20.38
N ARG A 203 -8.82 11.71 19.70
CA ARG A 203 -8.58 11.60 18.26
C ARG A 203 -9.78 12.19 17.52
N LEU A 204 -9.50 13.07 16.58
CA LEU A 204 -10.45 13.55 15.58
C LEU A 204 -10.16 12.81 14.26
N SER A 205 -11.19 12.26 13.63
CA SER A 205 -11.15 11.72 12.28
C SER A 205 -12.22 12.44 11.49
N ILE A 206 -11.79 13.29 10.56
CA ILE A 206 -12.66 14.28 9.91
C ILE A 206 -12.61 14.02 8.40
N PRO A 207 -13.70 13.57 7.76
CA PRO A 207 -13.74 13.36 6.31
C PRO A 207 -13.60 14.69 5.56
N PHE A 208 -12.87 14.66 4.43
CA PHE A 208 -12.82 15.80 3.51
C PHE A 208 -14.15 15.99 2.79
N ASN A 209 -14.63 17.22 2.72
CA ASN A 209 -15.76 17.61 1.91
C ASN A 209 -15.23 18.14 0.56
N ASN A 210 -15.48 17.39 -0.51
CA ASN A 210 -14.99 17.66 -1.85
C ASN A 210 -15.98 18.57 -2.60
N ASN A 211 -16.13 19.80 -2.16
CA ASN A 211 -17.11 20.75 -2.70
C ASN A 211 -16.48 21.93 -3.46
N GLY A 212 -15.18 21.91 -3.65
CA GLY A 212 -14.47 22.96 -4.37
C GLY A 212 -14.64 22.89 -5.88
N PRO A 213 -14.50 24.02 -6.58
CA PRO A 213 -14.56 24.06 -8.04
C PRO A 213 -13.29 23.54 -8.73
N CYS A 214 -12.17 23.43 -8.02
CA CYS A 214 -10.90 22.94 -8.54
C CYS A 214 -10.82 21.42 -8.42
N THR A 215 -10.33 20.76 -9.46
CA THR A 215 -10.08 19.30 -9.45
C THR A 215 -8.60 18.94 -9.40
N ASP A 216 -7.71 19.94 -9.50
CA ASP A 216 -6.26 19.77 -9.51
C ASP A 216 -5.73 19.77 -8.07
N VAL A 217 -5.42 18.60 -7.53
CA VAL A 217 -4.88 18.40 -6.17
C VAL A 217 -3.40 18.71 -6.18
N ARG A 218 -2.96 19.78 -5.50
CA ARG A 218 -1.54 20.18 -5.48
C ARG A 218 -0.96 20.37 -4.09
N TYR A 219 -1.70 21.01 -3.20
CA TYR A 219 -1.21 21.38 -1.87
C TYR A 219 -2.29 21.18 -0.82
N ILE A 220 -1.85 21.06 0.42
CA ILE A 220 -2.70 21.12 1.60
C ILE A 220 -2.21 22.21 2.55
N LEU A 221 -3.14 23.01 3.05
CA LEU A 221 -2.91 24.03 4.08
C LEU A 221 -3.73 23.67 5.31
N LEU A 222 -3.05 23.36 6.43
CA LEU A 222 -3.66 23.05 7.71
C LEU A 222 -3.42 24.19 8.70
N THR A 223 -4.43 24.46 9.52
CA THR A 223 -4.38 25.39 10.63
C THR A 223 -5.05 24.77 11.85
N ALA A 224 -4.37 24.73 12.99
CA ALA A 224 -4.94 24.44 14.30
C ALA A 224 -4.89 25.70 15.16
N THR A 225 -6.00 26.06 15.79
CA THR A 225 -6.11 27.29 16.59
C THR A 225 -6.76 27.02 17.94
N THR A 226 -6.32 27.76 18.98
CA THR A 226 -6.91 27.70 20.32
C THR A 226 -8.33 28.23 20.37
N ASN A 227 -8.74 29.06 19.40
CA ASN A 227 -10.08 29.67 19.34
C ASN A 227 -10.68 29.51 17.95
N GLU A 228 -11.94 29.07 17.90
CA GLU A 228 -12.73 28.96 16.66
C GLU A 228 -12.92 30.33 15.98
N THR A 229 -13.16 31.36 16.77
CA THR A 229 -13.32 32.73 16.30
C THR A 229 -12.11 33.57 16.72
N PRO A 230 -11.36 34.18 15.79
CA PRO A 230 -10.23 35.03 16.14
C PRO A 230 -10.62 36.18 17.07
N GLY A 231 -9.81 36.45 18.09
CA GLY A 231 -10.03 37.50 19.08
C GLY A 231 -10.93 37.12 20.24
N THR A 232 -11.39 35.88 20.31
CA THR A 232 -12.20 35.32 21.44
C THR A 232 -11.38 34.35 22.29
N GLY A 233 -12.03 33.71 23.27
CA GLY A 233 -11.40 32.74 24.17
C GLY A 233 -10.60 33.38 25.30
N SER A 234 -9.87 32.57 26.03
CA SER A 234 -9.11 32.96 27.22
C SER A 234 -7.61 32.75 27.02
N THR A 235 -6.79 33.66 27.53
CA THR A 235 -5.30 33.47 27.56
C THR A 235 -4.85 32.30 28.43
N ASN A 236 -5.77 31.66 29.16
CA ASN A 236 -5.52 30.43 29.93
C ASN A 236 -5.90 29.15 29.19
N ASP A 237 -6.27 29.23 27.91
CA ASP A 237 -6.57 28.08 27.08
C ASP A 237 -5.28 27.43 26.56
N ASP A 238 -5.25 26.10 26.57
CA ASP A 238 -4.14 25.32 26.00
C ASP A 238 -4.70 24.29 25.01
N LEU A 239 -4.17 24.31 23.79
CA LEU A 239 -4.42 23.24 22.82
C LEU A 239 -3.13 22.44 22.59
N PHE A 240 -3.17 21.15 22.88
CA PHE A 240 -2.08 20.24 22.52
C PHE A 240 -2.48 19.49 21.25
N VAL A 241 -1.51 19.34 20.34
CA VAL A 241 -1.67 18.66 19.06
C VAL A 241 -0.57 17.61 18.93
N ASP A 242 -0.95 16.42 18.49
CA ASP A 242 -0.04 15.32 18.23
C ASP A 242 -0.53 14.49 17.03
N ASP A 243 0.38 13.81 16.33
CA ASP A 243 0.12 12.88 15.23
C ASP A 243 -0.96 13.33 14.22
N VAL A 244 -0.56 14.18 13.29
CA VAL A 244 -1.40 14.69 12.20
C VAL A 244 -1.20 13.83 10.95
N LEU A 245 -2.24 13.11 10.51
CA LEU A 245 -2.15 12.16 9.40
C LEU A 245 -3.24 12.40 8.35
N LEU A 246 -2.88 12.27 7.09
CA LEU A 246 -3.81 12.14 5.99
C LEU A 246 -4.14 10.67 5.78
N VAL A 247 -5.42 10.34 5.81
CA VAL A 247 -5.92 8.98 5.63
C VAL A 247 -6.39 8.80 4.20
N TYR A 248 -5.84 7.81 3.53
CA TYR A 248 -6.24 7.40 2.17
C TYR A 248 -6.88 6.03 2.28
N ASN A 249 -8.09 5.84 1.73
CA ASN A 249 -8.77 4.55 1.79
C ASN A 249 -7.91 3.47 1.16
N PRO A 250 -7.65 2.38 1.87
CA PRO A 250 -6.88 1.30 1.30
C PRO A 250 -7.67 0.62 0.18
N THR A 251 -6.98 0.27 -0.88
CA THR A 251 -7.50 -0.59 -1.95
C THR A 251 -6.58 -1.77 -2.14
N LEU A 252 -7.17 -2.95 -2.33
CA LEU A 252 -6.47 -4.17 -2.66
C LEU A 252 -6.96 -4.68 -4.00
N ARG A 253 -6.06 -5.05 -4.89
CA ARG A 253 -6.37 -5.63 -6.19
C ARG A 253 -5.40 -6.74 -6.53
N MET A 254 -5.89 -7.87 -6.99
CA MET A 254 -5.06 -8.88 -7.61
C MET A 254 -4.74 -8.45 -9.05
N GLU A 255 -3.48 -8.52 -9.45
CA GLU A 255 -3.06 -8.26 -10.82
C GLU A 255 -3.24 -9.51 -11.69
N GLN A 256 -3.08 -9.37 -13.01
CA GLN A 256 -3.25 -10.47 -13.94
C GLN A 256 -2.24 -11.59 -13.65
N LEU A 257 -2.72 -12.83 -13.55
CA LEU A 257 -1.88 -14.00 -13.45
C LEU A 257 -1.15 -14.27 -14.78
N ALA A 258 0.00 -14.92 -14.73
CA ALA A 258 0.80 -15.26 -15.89
C ALA A 258 0.10 -16.29 -16.81
N SER A 259 -0.82 -17.07 -16.27
CA SER A 259 -1.63 -18.07 -16.98
C SER A 259 -3.00 -18.15 -16.32
N ASN A 260 -3.97 -18.71 -17.04
CA ASN A 260 -5.25 -19.15 -16.49
C ASN A 260 -5.36 -20.69 -16.35
N GLU A 261 -4.29 -21.42 -16.66
CA GLU A 261 -4.23 -22.88 -16.52
C GLU A 261 -3.01 -23.27 -15.71
N PHE A 262 -3.19 -24.09 -14.68
CA PHE A 262 -2.16 -24.52 -13.75
C PHE A 262 -2.28 -25.99 -13.44
N ALA A 263 -1.14 -26.68 -13.32
CA ALA A 263 -1.09 -28.06 -12.85
C ALA A 263 -1.25 -28.15 -11.33
N THR A 264 -1.82 -29.23 -10.83
CA THR A 264 -1.76 -29.56 -9.40
C THR A 264 -0.31 -29.60 -8.92
N ASN A 265 -0.07 -29.14 -7.68
CA ASN A 265 1.26 -29.05 -7.06
C ASN A 265 2.25 -28.08 -7.76
N SER A 266 1.82 -27.32 -8.78
CA SER A 266 2.67 -26.31 -9.41
C SER A 266 2.79 -25.06 -8.52
N THR A 267 3.95 -24.40 -8.62
CA THR A 267 4.17 -23.10 -7.95
C THR A 267 3.69 -21.96 -8.84
N ILE A 268 2.94 -21.03 -8.27
CA ILE A 268 2.45 -19.82 -8.94
C ILE A 268 2.87 -18.58 -8.19
N SER A 269 2.97 -17.47 -8.92
CA SER A 269 3.14 -16.12 -8.37
C SER A 269 1.84 -15.35 -8.55
N ILE A 270 1.32 -14.79 -7.45
CA ILE A 270 0.07 -14.05 -7.42
C ILE A 270 0.39 -12.59 -7.09
N PRO A 271 0.55 -11.74 -8.11
CA PRO A 271 0.87 -10.34 -7.91
C PRO A 271 -0.37 -9.56 -7.47
N PHE A 272 -0.15 -8.56 -6.62
CA PHE A 272 -1.22 -7.68 -6.13
C PHE A 272 -0.73 -6.25 -5.94
N THR A 273 -1.66 -5.32 -6.09
CA THR A 273 -1.47 -3.90 -5.76
C THR A 273 -2.25 -3.58 -4.50
N LEU A 274 -1.57 -2.97 -3.55
CA LEU A 274 -2.12 -2.44 -2.32
C LEU A 274 -1.82 -0.95 -2.26
N SER A 275 -2.84 -0.11 -2.10
CA SER A 275 -2.69 1.34 -1.99
C SER A 275 -3.52 1.87 -0.83
N GLY A 276 -3.20 3.10 -0.40
CA GLY A 276 -3.84 3.74 0.73
C GLY A 276 -3.19 3.40 2.07
N THR A 277 -3.75 3.93 3.15
CA THR A 277 -3.21 3.81 4.50
C THR A 277 -3.75 2.55 5.18
N MET A 278 -2.89 1.57 5.42
CA MET A 278 -3.24 0.35 6.16
C MET A 278 -3.06 0.57 7.66
N SER A 279 -4.14 0.76 8.37
CA SER A 279 -4.19 0.89 9.85
C SER A 279 -3.01 1.61 10.51
N PRO A 280 -2.84 2.93 10.29
CA PRO A 280 -1.64 3.64 10.76
C PRO A 280 -1.56 3.78 12.28
N GLU A 281 -2.64 3.54 13.01
CA GLU A 281 -2.75 4.01 14.38
C GLU A 281 -3.14 2.96 15.42
N ASN A 282 -3.38 1.74 15.03
CA ASN A 282 -3.63 0.68 15.99
C ASN A 282 -2.33 -0.01 16.37
N LEU A 283 -1.60 0.58 17.28
CA LEU A 283 -0.34 0.05 17.83
C LEU A 283 -0.50 -1.33 18.51
N ASN A 284 -1.73 -1.81 18.68
CA ASN A 284 -2.05 -3.11 19.28
C ASN A 284 -2.70 -4.10 18.29
N THR A 285 -2.79 -3.79 17.00
CA THR A 285 -3.31 -4.72 16.01
C THR A 285 -2.21 -5.54 15.38
N ALA A 286 -2.54 -6.80 15.07
CA ALA A 286 -1.65 -7.65 14.30
C ALA A 286 -1.27 -6.97 12.96
N PRO A 287 -0.04 -7.18 12.46
CA PRO A 287 0.37 -6.64 11.17
C PRO A 287 -0.58 -7.12 10.07
N ASN A 288 -0.78 -6.28 9.04
CA ASN A 288 -1.59 -6.66 7.90
C ASN A 288 -0.97 -7.84 7.15
N MET A 289 -1.81 -8.81 6.80
CA MET A 289 -1.44 -9.92 5.92
C MET A 289 -2.30 -9.86 4.66
N VAL A 290 -1.67 -10.04 3.50
CA VAL A 290 -2.35 -10.30 2.24
C VAL A 290 -2.30 -11.80 2.00
N ILE A 291 -3.47 -12.41 1.80
CA ILE A 291 -3.68 -13.86 1.71
C ILE A 291 -4.29 -14.16 0.34
N ALA A 292 -3.68 -15.08 -0.38
CA ALA A 292 -4.25 -15.66 -1.61
C ALA A 292 -5.15 -16.84 -1.26
N GLN A 293 -6.33 -16.87 -1.85
CA GLN A 293 -7.36 -17.88 -1.61
C GLN A 293 -7.84 -18.50 -2.92
N LEU A 294 -7.98 -19.84 -2.90
CA LEU A 294 -8.61 -20.60 -3.96
C LEU A 294 -10.07 -20.93 -3.57
N SER A 295 -10.99 -20.79 -4.51
CA SER A 295 -12.38 -21.24 -4.38
C SER A 295 -12.51 -22.76 -4.38
N ASP A 296 -13.70 -23.27 -4.19
CA ASP A 296 -14.06 -24.64 -4.59
C ASP A 296 -14.12 -24.77 -6.12
N ALA A 297 -14.38 -25.99 -6.63
CA ALA A 297 -14.46 -26.32 -8.06
C ALA A 297 -15.62 -25.60 -8.80
N ASN A 298 -16.59 -25.04 -8.07
CA ASN A 298 -17.72 -24.27 -8.61
C ASN A 298 -17.49 -22.75 -8.54
N GLY A 299 -16.32 -22.32 -8.13
CA GLY A 299 -15.97 -20.90 -7.98
C GLY A 299 -16.49 -20.22 -6.72
N SER A 300 -16.94 -20.99 -5.71
CA SER A 300 -17.43 -20.45 -4.44
C SER A 300 -16.31 -20.28 -3.41
N PHE A 301 -16.34 -19.16 -2.69
CA PHE A 301 -15.44 -18.86 -1.57
C PHE A 301 -16.13 -19.02 -0.21
N SER A 302 -17.14 -19.88 -0.10
CA SER A 302 -17.79 -20.18 1.19
C SER A 302 -16.86 -20.89 2.17
N SER A 303 -15.91 -21.69 1.65
CA SER A 303 -14.87 -22.37 2.41
C SER A 303 -13.58 -22.34 1.58
N PRO A 304 -12.89 -21.18 1.50
CA PRO A 304 -11.74 -21.03 0.60
C PRO A 304 -10.52 -21.78 1.13
N THR A 305 -9.73 -22.32 0.21
CA THR A 305 -8.40 -22.88 0.53
C THR A 305 -7.37 -21.75 0.46
N GLU A 306 -6.57 -21.58 1.51
CA GLU A 306 -5.44 -20.67 1.48
C GLU A 306 -4.32 -21.24 0.61
N LEU A 307 -3.87 -20.46 -0.37
CA LEU A 307 -2.74 -20.79 -1.25
C LEU A 307 -1.41 -20.28 -0.69
N GLY A 308 -1.41 -19.15 0.00
CA GLY A 308 -0.24 -18.52 0.59
C GLY A 308 -0.56 -17.14 1.14
N ARG A 309 0.40 -16.58 1.87
CA ARG A 309 0.27 -15.25 2.50
C ARG A 309 1.58 -14.49 2.56
N VAL A 310 1.48 -13.18 2.69
CA VAL A 310 2.61 -12.29 2.98
C VAL A 310 2.18 -11.24 4.00
N THR A 311 3.05 -10.94 4.97
CA THR A 311 2.85 -9.83 5.91
C THR A 311 3.41 -8.57 5.26
N THR A 312 2.53 -7.64 4.89
CA THR A 312 2.93 -6.42 4.18
C THR A 312 1.86 -5.34 4.24
N ASN A 313 2.30 -4.09 4.14
CA ASN A 313 1.47 -2.92 3.85
C ASN A 313 1.79 -2.34 2.45
N ALA A 314 2.51 -3.09 1.61
CA ALA A 314 2.92 -2.69 0.27
C ALA A 314 2.37 -3.63 -0.79
N SER A 315 2.31 -3.14 -2.03
CA SER A 315 2.14 -3.96 -3.22
C SER A 315 3.25 -5.01 -3.33
N GLY A 316 2.95 -6.16 -3.91
CA GLY A 316 3.91 -7.25 -3.99
C GLY A 316 3.36 -8.47 -4.71
N SER A 317 3.88 -9.63 -4.33
CA SER A 317 3.50 -10.92 -4.89
C SER A 317 3.50 -12.00 -3.82
N ILE A 318 2.55 -12.92 -3.89
CA ILE A 318 2.48 -14.11 -3.05
C ILE A 318 2.98 -15.29 -3.87
N THR A 319 4.04 -15.96 -3.41
CA THR A 319 4.42 -17.27 -3.93
C THR A 319 3.52 -18.32 -3.28
N ALA A 320 2.82 -19.08 -4.10
CA ALA A 320 1.82 -20.04 -3.68
C ALA A 320 1.98 -21.37 -4.41
N GLN A 321 1.40 -22.42 -3.86
CA GLN A 321 1.34 -23.72 -4.51
C GLN A 321 -0.11 -24.10 -4.77
N ILE A 322 -0.43 -24.51 -5.99
CA ILE A 322 -1.74 -25.09 -6.31
C ILE A 322 -1.89 -26.39 -5.54
N PRO A 323 -2.91 -26.54 -4.69
CA PRO A 323 -3.09 -27.76 -3.91
C PRO A 323 -3.48 -28.96 -4.80
N ASN A 324 -3.36 -30.15 -4.25
CA ASN A 324 -3.84 -31.36 -4.90
C ASN A 324 -5.38 -31.43 -4.78
N VAL A 325 -6.06 -30.83 -5.74
CA VAL A 325 -7.53 -30.79 -5.86
C VAL A 325 -7.95 -31.40 -7.21
N PRO A 326 -9.20 -31.85 -7.36
CA PRO A 326 -9.69 -32.38 -8.65
C PRO A 326 -9.48 -31.41 -9.80
N ALA A 327 -9.15 -31.91 -10.98
CA ALA A 327 -9.10 -31.09 -12.20
C ALA A 327 -10.47 -30.43 -12.48
N GLY A 328 -10.46 -29.19 -12.92
CA GLY A 328 -11.69 -28.40 -13.17
C GLY A 328 -11.41 -27.05 -13.78
N GLN A 329 -12.44 -26.43 -14.37
CA GLN A 329 -12.31 -25.20 -15.15
C GLN A 329 -12.90 -23.95 -14.48
N HIS A 330 -13.53 -24.08 -13.29
CA HIS A 330 -14.26 -22.98 -12.65
C HIS A 330 -13.68 -22.57 -11.29
N TYR A 331 -12.47 -22.98 -11.01
CA TYR A 331 -11.76 -22.46 -9.83
C TYR A 331 -11.51 -20.97 -9.97
N LYS A 332 -11.51 -20.27 -8.85
CA LYS A 332 -11.21 -18.83 -8.82
C LYS A 332 -10.12 -18.54 -7.78
N ILE A 333 -9.27 -17.58 -8.10
CA ILE A 333 -8.29 -17.03 -7.16
C ILE A 333 -8.69 -15.61 -6.81
N ARG A 334 -8.57 -15.28 -5.52
CA ARG A 334 -8.69 -13.93 -5.00
C ARG A 334 -7.60 -13.64 -3.97
N VAL A 335 -7.36 -12.37 -3.70
CA VAL A 335 -6.56 -11.92 -2.56
C VAL A 335 -7.46 -11.23 -1.53
N VAL A 336 -7.16 -11.39 -0.25
CA VAL A 336 -7.83 -10.70 0.86
C VAL A 336 -6.79 -10.12 1.79
N SER A 337 -7.13 -9.05 2.51
CA SER A 337 -6.29 -8.49 3.56
C SER A 337 -6.93 -8.67 4.93
N THR A 338 -6.12 -8.61 6.01
CA THR A 338 -6.58 -8.80 7.38
C THR A 338 -6.76 -7.49 8.14
N ASN A 339 -5.95 -6.47 7.81
CA ASN A 339 -5.97 -5.22 8.56
C ASN A 339 -5.69 -3.99 7.63
N TYR A 340 -6.69 -3.37 7.03
CA TYR A 340 -8.15 -3.64 7.19
C TYR A 340 -8.61 -4.91 6.45
N PRO A 341 -9.69 -5.58 6.92
CA PRO A 341 -10.29 -6.69 6.20
C PRO A 341 -10.89 -6.22 4.87
N MET A 342 -10.34 -6.68 3.75
CA MET A 342 -10.81 -6.38 2.39
C MET A 342 -10.78 -7.63 1.52
N ILE A 343 -11.69 -7.69 0.58
CA ILE A 343 -11.62 -8.61 -0.56
C ILE A 343 -11.05 -7.82 -1.73
N GLY A 344 -9.93 -8.29 -2.27
CA GLY A 344 -9.28 -7.64 -3.41
C GLY A 344 -10.14 -7.71 -4.68
N GLY A 345 -10.10 -6.63 -5.46
CA GLY A 345 -10.66 -6.60 -6.80
C GLY A 345 -9.95 -7.56 -7.75
N ASN A 346 -10.56 -7.80 -8.92
CA ASN A 346 -10.01 -8.62 -10.01
C ASN A 346 -9.85 -10.11 -9.64
N ILE A 347 -10.95 -10.73 -9.17
CA ILE A 347 -11.00 -12.19 -8.98
C ILE A 347 -10.85 -12.86 -10.34
N GLN A 348 -9.93 -13.83 -10.46
CA GLN A 348 -9.66 -14.51 -11.73
C GLN A 348 -10.09 -15.97 -11.69
N GLU A 349 -10.75 -16.39 -12.78
CA GLU A 349 -11.09 -17.78 -13.02
C GLU A 349 -9.90 -18.51 -13.63
N ILE A 350 -9.65 -19.72 -13.15
CA ILE A 350 -8.55 -20.57 -13.59
C ILE A 350 -9.03 -22.01 -13.83
N SER A 351 -8.29 -22.71 -14.67
CA SER A 351 -8.39 -24.16 -14.86
C SER A 351 -7.28 -24.84 -14.08
N ILE A 352 -7.62 -25.91 -13.37
CA ILE A 352 -6.63 -26.79 -12.72
C ILE A 352 -6.61 -28.10 -13.49
N ILE A 353 -5.44 -28.49 -13.98
CA ILE A 353 -5.21 -29.74 -14.70
C ILE A 353 -4.44 -30.73 -13.82
N ASP A 354 -4.82 -31.98 -13.93
CA ASP A 354 -4.11 -33.08 -13.28
C ASP A 354 -3.01 -33.58 -14.23
N THR A 355 -1.75 -33.41 -13.84
CA THR A 355 -0.61 -33.92 -14.63
C THR A 355 -0.17 -35.31 -14.20
N SER A 356 -0.75 -35.87 -13.15
CA SER A 356 -0.39 -37.20 -12.67
C SER A 356 -0.75 -38.35 -13.63
N ALA A 357 -1.70 -38.07 -14.57
CA ALA A 357 -2.08 -39.04 -15.60
C ALA A 357 -1.00 -39.28 -16.67
N ILE A 358 0.06 -38.43 -16.74
CA ILE A 358 1.13 -38.57 -17.75
C ILE A 358 2.27 -39.51 -17.27
N GLU A 359 2.56 -39.53 -15.96
CA GLU A 359 3.64 -40.37 -15.43
C GLU A 359 3.30 -41.87 -15.34
N ASP A 360 2.06 -42.23 -15.03
CA ASP A 360 1.62 -43.64 -14.98
C ASP A 360 1.54 -44.30 -16.38
N TYR A 361 1.52 -43.55 -17.44
CA TYR A 361 1.34 -44.06 -18.78
C TYR A 361 2.63 -44.50 -19.48
N ILE A 362 3.78 -43.97 -19.06
CA ILE A 362 5.11 -44.31 -19.62
C ILE A 362 5.64 -45.62 -19.03
N ALA A 363 5.18 -46.01 -17.85
CA ALA A 363 5.71 -47.17 -17.12
C ALA A 363 5.15 -48.52 -17.59
N SER A 364 4.05 -48.53 -18.36
CA SER A 364 3.34 -49.80 -18.68
C SER A 364 3.49 -50.30 -20.13
N CYS A 365 4.33 -49.67 -20.93
CA CYS A 365 4.56 -50.06 -22.33
C CYS A 365 5.99 -50.56 -22.53
N GLN A 366 6.13 -51.82 -22.91
CA GLN A 366 7.41 -52.41 -23.30
C GLN A 366 7.49 -52.57 -24.80
N ILE A 367 8.58 -52.08 -25.39
CA ILE A 367 8.81 -52.08 -26.85
C ILE A 367 10.20 -52.70 -27.08
N TYR A 368 10.20 -53.86 -27.69
CA TYR A 368 11.44 -54.62 -27.91
C TYR A 368 11.43 -55.47 -29.19
N PRO A 369 12.58 -55.77 -29.79
CA PRO A 369 13.85 -55.13 -29.50
C PRO A 369 13.87 -53.68 -30.03
N ASN A 370 14.52 -52.79 -29.32
CA ASN A 370 14.78 -51.42 -29.79
C ASN A 370 16.25 -51.08 -29.51
N PRO A 371 17.14 -51.03 -30.48
CA PRO A 371 16.90 -51.06 -31.94
C PRO A 371 16.37 -52.41 -32.48
N PHE A 372 15.50 -52.32 -33.50
CA PHE A 372 14.94 -53.49 -34.20
C PHE A 372 15.51 -53.63 -35.60
N ASN A 373 15.38 -54.85 -36.17
CA ASN A 373 15.76 -55.12 -37.56
C ASN A 373 14.54 -55.20 -38.49
N SER A 374 13.70 -56.19 -38.31
CA SER A 374 12.50 -56.44 -39.12
C SER A 374 11.20 -56.43 -38.31
N THR A 375 11.25 -56.89 -37.10
CA THR A 375 10.08 -57.01 -36.25
C THR A 375 10.25 -56.20 -34.94
N LEU A 376 9.12 -55.67 -34.42
CA LEU A 376 9.05 -54.92 -33.18
C LEU A 376 7.86 -55.47 -32.38
N SER A 377 8.12 -55.95 -31.16
CA SER A 377 7.08 -56.40 -30.25
C SER A 377 6.72 -55.29 -29.26
N ILE A 378 5.42 -55.08 -29.05
CA ILE A 378 4.86 -54.12 -28.12
C ILE A 378 3.99 -54.85 -27.11
N THR A 379 4.24 -54.66 -25.82
CA THR A 379 3.42 -55.19 -24.74
C THR A 379 2.91 -54.03 -23.92
N THR A 380 1.60 -53.96 -23.73
CA THR A 380 0.91 -52.88 -22.98
C THR A 380 -0.13 -53.49 -22.03
N GLU A 381 -0.48 -52.73 -20.98
CA GLU A 381 -1.57 -53.15 -20.06
C GLU A 381 -2.97 -52.82 -20.61
N LYS A 382 -3.07 -51.90 -21.57
CA LYS A 382 -4.34 -51.47 -22.17
C LYS A 382 -4.37 -51.86 -23.65
N THR A 383 -5.55 -52.15 -24.11
CA THR A 383 -5.81 -52.44 -25.56
C THR A 383 -5.48 -51.22 -26.42
N VAL A 384 -4.57 -51.40 -27.38
CA VAL A 384 -4.24 -50.42 -28.41
C VAL A 384 -5.29 -50.47 -29.48
N LYS A 385 -5.82 -49.33 -29.93
CA LYS A 385 -6.79 -49.23 -31.02
C LYS A 385 -6.13 -48.97 -32.36
N ASN A 386 -5.12 -48.10 -32.39
CA ASN A 386 -4.36 -47.77 -33.60
C ASN A 386 -2.87 -47.61 -33.29
N ILE A 387 -2.05 -48.03 -34.24
CA ILE A 387 -0.60 -47.87 -34.22
C ILE A 387 -0.26 -46.98 -35.40
N LEU A 388 0.49 -45.91 -35.15
CA LEU A 388 0.92 -44.95 -36.14
C LEU A 388 2.43 -44.76 -36.03
N ILE A 389 3.14 -44.87 -37.13
CA ILE A 389 4.60 -44.66 -37.18
C ILE A 389 4.92 -43.48 -38.08
N TYR A 390 5.70 -42.55 -37.54
CA TYR A 390 6.13 -41.33 -38.24
C TYR A 390 7.65 -41.32 -38.40
N ASP A 391 8.12 -40.78 -39.53
CA ASP A 391 9.52 -40.47 -39.72
C ASP A 391 9.96 -39.22 -38.95
N VAL A 392 11.25 -38.88 -38.97
CA VAL A 392 11.83 -37.71 -38.30
C VAL A 392 11.31 -36.38 -38.85
N PHE A 393 10.63 -36.36 -39.97
CA PHE A 393 10.00 -35.17 -40.58
C PHE A 393 8.50 -35.07 -40.21
N GLY A 394 7.97 -35.99 -39.39
CA GLY A 394 6.58 -36.04 -38.98
C GLY A 394 5.63 -36.60 -40.05
N ARG A 395 6.13 -37.25 -41.09
CA ARG A 395 5.32 -37.90 -42.12
C ARG A 395 4.90 -39.28 -41.62
N LEU A 396 3.61 -39.63 -41.73
CA LEU A 396 3.09 -40.95 -41.44
C LEU A 396 3.65 -41.97 -42.45
N VAL A 397 4.38 -42.97 -41.99
CA VAL A 397 5.01 -44.03 -42.83
C VAL A 397 4.35 -45.39 -42.69
N GLU A 398 3.65 -45.64 -41.56
CA GLU A 398 2.90 -46.88 -41.30
C GLU A 398 1.71 -46.58 -40.43
N SER A 399 0.57 -47.27 -40.66
CA SER A 399 -0.62 -47.14 -39.86
C SER A 399 -1.35 -48.49 -39.81
N GLN A 400 -1.57 -49.03 -38.60
CA GLN A 400 -2.21 -50.31 -38.41
C GLN A 400 -3.25 -50.25 -37.28
N PRO A 401 -4.53 -50.62 -37.51
CA PRO A 401 -5.49 -50.84 -36.43
C PRO A 401 -5.04 -52.02 -35.55
N ALA A 402 -5.31 -51.92 -34.24
CA ALA A 402 -5.04 -52.96 -33.29
C ALA A 402 -6.21 -53.14 -32.33
N SER A 403 -6.30 -54.25 -31.64
CA SER A 403 -7.32 -54.55 -30.61
C SER A 403 -6.75 -55.42 -29.49
N GLU A 404 -5.44 -55.42 -29.31
CA GLU A 404 -4.71 -56.32 -28.45
C GLU A 404 -3.77 -55.55 -27.51
N THR A 405 -3.28 -56.26 -26.45
CA THR A 405 -2.29 -55.78 -25.51
C THR A 405 -0.88 -56.26 -25.81
N GLN A 406 -0.75 -57.23 -26.72
CA GLN A 406 0.50 -57.81 -27.19
C GLN A 406 0.49 -57.81 -28.71
N ILE A 407 1.41 -57.09 -29.35
CA ILE A 407 1.37 -56.76 -30.76
C ILE A 407 2.78 -56.98 -31.34
N ASP A 408 2.87 -57.75 -32.41
CA ASP A 408 4.10 -57.89 -33.19
C ASP A 408 3.92 -57.17 -34.55
N LEU A 409 4.82 -56.22 -34.82
CA LEU A 409 4.83 -55.44 -36.04
C LEU A 409 5.91 -55.94 -37.00
N ASP A 410 5.54 -56.22 -38.21
CA ASP A 410 6.52 -56.40 -39.27
C ASP A 410 6.85 -55.04 -39.92
N LEU A 411 8.02 -54.56 -39.62
CA LEU A 411 8.54 -53.27 -40.09
C LEU A 411 9.74 -53.46 -41.08
N SER A 412 9.79 -54.64 -41.72
CA SER A 412 10.84 -54.97 -42.66
C SER A 412 10.97 -53.95 -43.82
N GLY A 413 9.81 -53.34 -44.22
CA GLY A 413 9.75 -52.36 -45.30
C GLY A 413 10.27 -50.95 -44.97
N LEU A 414 10.51 -50.62 -43.69
CA LEU A 414 11.08 -49.32 -43.31
C LEU A 414 12.58 -49.22 -43.65
N SER A 415 13.05 -48.02 -43.97
CA SER A 415 14.48 -47.77 -44.10
C SER A 415 15.18 -47.68 -42.78
N LEU A 416 16.52 -47.82 -42.76
CA LEU A 416 17.31 -47.59 -41.53
C LEU A 416 17.12 -46.19 -41.03
N GLY A 417 16.88 -46.02 -39.74
CA GLY A 417 16.68 -44.67 -39.18
C GLY A 417 15.88 -44.65 -37.86
N VAL A 418 15.58 -43.44 -37.43
CA VAL A 418 14.79 -43.17 -36.23
C VAL A 418 13.35 -42.86 -36.64
N TYR A 419 12.40 -43.44 -35.88
CA TYR A 419 10.96 -43.25 -36.08
C TYR A 419 10.29 -42.95 -34.74
N MET A 420 9.10 -42.29 -34.83
CA MET A 420 8.21 -42.07 -33.68
C MET A 420 7.02 -43.00 -33.80
N LEU A 421 6.90 -43.96 -32.86
CA LEU A 421 5.79 -44.84 -32.70
C LEU A 421 4.75 -44.21 -31.79
N ARG A 422 3.53 -44.04 -32.27
CA ARG A 422 2.38 -43.51 -31.53
C ARG A 422 1.35 -44.63 -31.36
N LEU A 423 1.01 -44.90 -30.11
CA LEU A 423 -0.02 -45.88 -29.73
C LEU A 423 -1.28 -45.14 -29.27
N ASP A 424 -2.38 -45.35 -29.97
CA ASP A 424 -3.67 -44.74 -29.65
C ASP A 424 -4.55 -45.76 -28.92
N TYR A 425 -4.95 -45.47 -27.69
CA TYR A 425 -5.81 -46.29 -26.85
C TYR A 425 -7.30 -45.82 -26.89
N GLY A 426 -7.60 -44.81 -27.69
CA GLY A 426 -8.94 -44.25 -27.87
C GLY A 426 -9.24 -43.05 -26.98
N ASN A 427 -8.84 -43.07 -25.73
CA ASN A 427 -8.99 -41.98 -24.76
C ASN A 427 -7.63 -41.39 -24.33
N SER A 428 -6.54 -41.93 -24.83
CA SER A 428 -5.18 -41.49 -24.55
C SER A 428 -4.21 -41.97 -25.61
N ILE A 429 -3.03 -41.39 -25.68
CA ILE A 429 -2.00 -41.64 -26.67
C ILE A 429 -0.66 -41.69 -25.96
N SER A 430 0.18 -42.71 -26.30
CA SER A 430 1.59 -42.71 -25.95
C SER A 430 2.46 -42.58 -27.18
N THR A 431 3.64 -41.97 -27.05
CA THR A 431 4.59 -41.78 -28.15
C THR A 431 5.98 -42.27 -27.71
N HIS A 432 6.60 -43.13 -28.52
CA HIS A 432 7.86 -43.76 -28.25
C HIS A 432 8.82 -43.59 -29.43
N ARG A 433 10.09 -43.42 -29.12
CA ARG A 433 11.16 -43.41 -30.12
C ARG A 433 11.58 -44.87 -30.39
N ILE A 434 11.54 -45.25 -31.66
CA ILE A 434 12.05 -46.55 -32.12
C ILE A 434 13.18 -46.37 -33.14
N VAL A 435 14.11 -47.30 -33.19
CA VAL A 435 15.28 -47.22 -34.07
C VAL A 435 15.38 -48.48 -34.91
N LYS A 436 15.35 -48.35 -36.25
CA LYS A 436 15.66 -49.42 -37.18
C LYS A 436 17.12 -49.43 -37.47
N ALA A 437 17.83 -50.53 -37.15
CA ALA A 437 19.23 -50.74 -37.36
C ALA A 437 19.49 -51.90 -38.29
N ALA A 438 20.62 -51.89 -38.98
CA ALA A 438 21.14 -53.09 -39.65
C ALA A 438 21.64 -54.10 -38.66
N ARG A 439 21.54 -55.38 -38.98
CA ARG A 439 22.07 -56.48 -38.19
C ARG A 439 23.60 -56.44 -38.19
#